data_91cb26ddae03315ef70d0dec8501dda2
#
_entry.id   91cb26ddae03315ef70d0dec8501dda2
#
_cell.length_a   1.000
_cell.length_b   1.000
_cell.length_c   1.000
_cell.angle_alpha   90.00
_cell.angle_beta   90.00
_cell.angle_gamma   90.00
#
_symmetry.space_group_name_H-M   'P 1'
#
loop_
_entity.id
_entity.type
_entity.pdbx_description
1 polymer ?
#
loop_
_entity_poly.entity_id
_entity_poly.type
_entity_poly.pdbx_seq_one_letter_code
_entity_poly.pdbx_strand_id
1 'polypeptide(L)'
;MSYDPKLLFEQISVCLNENPRKTLEDLAQTLRVSKRTIKKTVRLLTGGNFRRYREEVLMERVRGFFAMQPGAAIKVLSIDLGFKSPSSFARAVRRASGACPGELRTFVEETPAAERHATFY
;
A
#
# COMPACT_ATOMS: atom_id res chain seq x y z
N MET A 1 11.97 -16.80 -22.12
CA MET A 1 10.52 -16.92 -22.10
C MET A 1 9.89 -15.59 -21.78
N SER A 2 8.92 -15.19 -22.57
CA SER A 2 8.26 -13.91 -22.36
C SER A 2 7.09 -14.07 -21.37
N TYR A 3 6.84 -13.03 -20.62
CA TYR A 3 5.71 -12.92 -19.72
C TYR A 3 4.84 -11.74 -20.13
N ASP A 4 3.59 -11.75 -19.72
CA ASP A 4 2.69 -10.62 -19.96
C ASP A 4 2.85 -9.61 -18.80
N PRO A 5 3.43 -8.43 -19.02
CA PRO A 5 3.62 -7.46 -17.96
C PRO A 5 2.32 -7.04 -17.29
N LYS A 6 1.24 -6.91 -18.04
CA LYS A 6 -0.05 -6.51 -17.46
C LYS A 6 -0.59 -7.58 -16.52
N LEU A 7 -0.52 -8.83 -16.93
CA LEU A 7 -0.97 -9.95 -16.10
C LEU A 7 -0.12 -10.06 -14.85
N LEU A 8 1.20 -9.97 -14.99
CA LEU A 8 2.10 -10.02 -13.84
C LEU A 8 1.83 -8.85 -12.89
N PHE A 9 1.60 -7.66 -13.41
CA PHE A 9 1.29 -6.50 -12.59
C PHE A 9 -0.01 -6.71 -11.80
N GLU A 10 -1.03 -7.29 -12.42
CA GLU A 10 -2.28 -7.63 -11.72
C GLU A 10 -2.02 -8.60 -10.57
N GLN A 11 -1.19 -9.60 -10.79
CA GLN A 11 -0.83 -10.56 -9.74
C GLN A 11 -0.08 -9.87 -8.59
N ILE A 12 0.83 -8.96 -8.92
CA ILE A 12 1.54 -8.17 -7.90
C ILE A 12 0.54 -7.32 -7.11
N SER A 13 -0.38 -6.68 -7.79
CA SER A 13 -1.41 -5.84 -7.15
C SER A 13 -2.27 -6.65 -6.19
N VAL A 14 -2.72 -7.83 -6.60
CA VAL A 14 -3.52 -8.70 -5.75
C VAL A 14 -2.76 -9.08 -4.48
N CYS A 15 -1.49 -9.48 -4.63
CA CYS A 15 -0.67 -9.85 -3.48
C CYS A 15 -0.47 -8.69 -2.51
N LEU A 16 -0.20 -7.49 -3.02
CA LEU A 16 0.01 -6.32 -2.17
C LEU A 16 -1.30 -5.82 -1.55
N ASN A 17 -2.43 -5.98 -2.23
CA ASN A 17 -3.71 -5.63 -1.63
C ASN A 17 -4.11 -6.58 -0.50
N GLU A 18 -3.70 -7.83 -0.57
CA GLU A 18 -3.88 -8.78 0.52
C GLU A 18 -2.97 -8.46 1.70
N ASN A 19 -1.71 -8.11 1.42
CA ASN A 19 -0.74 -7.75 2.45
C ASN A 19 0.23 -6.70 1.91
N PRO A 20 0.00 -5.41 2.23
CA PRO A 20 0.86 -4.31 1.75
C PRO A 20 2.30 -4.37 2.26
N ARG A 21 2.58 -5.26 3.20
CA ARG A 21 3.94 -5.41 3.74
C ARG A 21 4.78 -6.44 3.01
N LYS A 22 4.22 -7.15 2.04
CA LYS A 22 4.99 -8.14 1.28
C LYS A 22 6.22 -7.50 0.67
N THR A 23 7.34 -8.19 0.81
CA THR A 23 8.61 -7.71 0.26
C THR A 23 8.75 -8.16 -1.19
N LEU A 24 9.74 -7.59 -1.85
CA LEU A 24 10.11 -8.01 -3.19
C LEU A 24 10.45 -9.51 -3.24
N GLU A 25 11.13 -10.00 -2.19
CA GLU A 25 11.47 -11.42 -2.10
C GLU A 25 10.23 -12.29 -1.96
N ASP A 26 9.28 -11.87 -1.13
CA ASP A 26 8.02 -12.60 -0.97
C ASP A 26 7.28 -12.74 -2.29
N LEU A 27 7.21 -11.65 -3.05
CA LEU A 27 6.55 -11.65 -4.35
C LEU A 27 7.28 -12.52 -5.36
N ALA A 28 8.60 -12.45 -5.37
CA ALA A 28 9.41 -13.25 -6.29
C ALA A 28 9.18 -14.75 -6.05
N GLN A 29 9.12 -15.17 -4.80
CA GLN A 29 8.85 -16.55 -4.44
C GLN A 29 7.42 -16.97 -4.80
N THR A 30 6.46 -16.14 -4.45
CA THR A 30 5.04 -16.45 -4.68
C THR A 30 4.72 -16.54 -6.17
N LEU A 31 5.23 -15.58 -6.95
CA LEU A 31 4.90 -15.47 -8.38
C LEU A 31 5.90 -16.21 -9.27
N ARG A 32 6.95 -16.77 -8.68
CA ARG A 32 7.98 -17.54 -9.39
C ARG A 32 8.66 -16.75 -10.51
N VAL A 33 8.97 -15.50 -10.22
CA VAL A 33 9.73 -14.63 -11.11
C VAL A 33 10.87 -13.99 -10.33
N SER A 34 11.86 -13.44 -11.03
CA SER A 34 12.96 -12.77 -10.36
C SER A 34 12.53 -11.42 -9.80
N LYS A 35 13.25 -10.96 -8.77
CA LYS A 35 13.04 -9.62 -8.21
C LYS A 35 13.19 -8.54 -9.29
N ARG A 36 14.14 -8.74 -10.18
CA ARG A 36 14.39 -7.81 -11.29
C ARG A 36 13.17 -7.70 -12.21
N THR A 37 12.52 -8.83 -12.50
CA THR A 37 11.33 -8.85 -13.32
C THR A 37 10.19 -8.08 -12.66
N ILE A 38 10.02 -8.25 -11.35
CA ILE A 38 8.99 -7.51 -10.60
C ILE A 38 9.25 -6.01 -10.65
N LYS A 39 10.48 -5.59 -10.37
CA LYS A 39 10.86 -4.17 -10.42
C LYS A 39 10.60 -3.57 -11.79
N LYS A 40 11.01 -4.29 -12.83
CA LYS A 40 10.85 -3.84 -14.22
C LYS A 40 9.37 -3.69 -14.57
N THR A 41 8.55 -4.66 -14.18
CA THR A 41 7.12 -4.65 -14.44
C THR A 41 6.44 -3.46 -13.76
N VAL A 42 6.74 -3.23 -12.48
CA VAL A 42 6.17 -2.10 -11.74
C VAL A 42 6.58 -0.79 -12.40
N ARG A 43 7.84 -0.64 -12.76
CA ARG A 43 8.32 0.57 -13.41
C ARG A 43 7.63 0.80 -14.76
N LEU A 44 7.44 -0.25 -15.53
CA LEU A 44 6.77 -0.17 -16.82
C LEU A 44 5.32 0.26 -16.70
N LEU A 45 4.60 -0.26 -15.73
CA LEU A 45 3.16 -0.02 -15.57
C LEU A 45 2.83 1.23 -14.75
N THR A 46 3.72 1.67 -13.85
CA THR A 46 3.45 2.81 -12.97
C THR A 46 4.35 4.01 -13.20
N GLY A 47 5.50 3.80 -13.86
CA GLY A 47 6.50 4.84 -14.02
C GLY A 47 7.38 5.06 -12.79
N GLY A 48 7.08 4.40 -11.67
CA GLY A 48 7.84 4.52 -10.43
C GLY A 48 8.49 3.22 -10.01
N ASN A 49 9.21 3.23 -8.88
CA ASN A 49 9.84 2.03 -8.38
C ASN A 49 8.88 1.20 -7.52
N PHE A 50 9.31 -0.01 -7.18
CA PHE A 50 8.51 -0.95 -6.40
C PHE A 50 8.16 -0.40 -5.00
N ARG A 51 9.13 0.23 -4.34
CA ARG A 51 8.92 0.78 -2.99
C ARG A 51 7.81 1.83 -2.99
N ARG A 52 7.85 2.73 -3.95
CA ARG A 52 6.85 3.78 -4.08
C ARG A 52 5.47 3.18 -4.35
N TYR A 53 5.39 2.21 -5.26
CA TYR A 53 4.14 1.54 -5.57
C TYR A 53 3.56 0.85 -4.33
N ARG A 54 4.41 0.15 -3.57
CA ARG A 54 3.97 -0.53 -2.36
C ARG A 54 3.46 0.46 -1.31
N GLU A 55 4.12 1.61 -1.18
CA GLU A 55 3.67 2.66 -0.27
C GLU A 55 2.33 3.24 -0.71
N GLU A 56 2.10 3.41 -2.00
CA GLU A 56 0.83 3.87 -2.52
C GLU A 56 -0.30 2.88 -2.22
N VAL A 57 -0.03 1.58 -2.36
CA VAL A 57 -1.01 0.55 -2.01
C VAL A 57 -1.33 0.60 -0.52
N LEU A 58 -0.32 0.75 0.33
CA LEU A 58 -0.53 0.89 1.77
C LEU A 58 -1.42 2.10 2.08
N MET A 59 -1.13 3.23 1.48
CA MET A 59 -1.90 4.45 1.72
C MET A 59 -3.35 4.33 1.25
N GLU A 60 -3.59 3.66 0.11
CA GLU A 60 -4.95 3.36 -0.36
C GLU A 60 -5.73 2.56 0.68
N ARG A 61 -5.09 1.52 1.23
CA ARG A 61 -5.71 0.68 2.25
C ARG A 61 -6.03 1.46 3.52
N VAL A 62 -5.10 2.30 3.95
CA VAL A 62 -5.27 3.13 5.15
C VAL A 62 -6.43 4.11 4.97
N ARG A 63 -6.49 4.80 3.84
CA ARG A 63 -7.57 5.75 3.57
C ARG A 63 -8.92 5.06 3.48
N GLY A 64 -8.96 3.93 2.79
CA GLY A 64 -10.18 3.15 2.67
C GLY A 64 -10.72 2.70 4.02
N PHE A 65 -9.83 2.25 4.90
CA PHE A 65 -10.21 1.84 6.23
C PHE A 65 -10.79 3.00 7.04
N PHE A 66 -10.12 4.16 7.04
CA PHE A 66 -10.60 5.31 7.78
C PHE A 66 -11.93 5.85 7.23
N ALA A 67 -12.12 5.76 5.93
CA ALA A 67 -13.38 6.19 5.31
C ALA A 67 -14.54 5.27 5.70
N MET A 68 -14.28 3.96 5.79
CA MET A 68 -15.31 2.98 6.10
C MET A 68 -15.56 2.85 7.60
N GLN A 69 -14.54 3.04 8.42
CA GLN A 69 -14.62 2.84 9.87
C GLN A 69 -13.89 3.95 10.62
N PRO A 70 -14.41 5.18 10.56
CA PRO A 70 -13.71 6.33 11.15
C PRO A 70 -13.51 6.22 12.67
N GLY A 71 -14.37 5.49 13.37
CA GLY A 71 -14.25 5.29 14.82
C GLY A 71 -13.34 4.16 15.25
N ALA A 72 -12.77 3.40 14.30
CA ALA A 72 -11.97 2.24 14.65
C ALA A 72 -10.60 2.65 15.21
N ALA A 73 -10.08 1.83 16.13
CA ALA A 73 -8.78 2.07 16.72
C ALA A 73 -7.66 1.85 15.70
N ILE A 74 -6.67 2.72 15.74
CA ILE A 74 -5.48 2.60 14.88
C ILE A 74 -4.76 1.27 15.14
N LYS A 75 -4.79 0.78 16.38
CA LYS A 75 -4.23 -0.52 16.74
C LYS A 75 -4.85 -1.65 15.92
N VAL A 76 -6.18 -1.63 15.77
CA VAL A 76 -6.88 -2.65 14.99
C VAL A 76 -6.43 -2.62 13.54
N LEU A 77 -6.37 -1.44 12.95
CA LEU A 77 -5.91 -1.29 11.56
C LEU A 77 -4.48 -1.80 11.40
N SER A 78 -3.59 -1.49 12.33
CA SER A 78 -2.20 -1.93 12.24
C SER A 78 -2.09 -3.46 12.22
N ILE A 79 -2.89 -4.14 13.03
CA ILE A 79 -2.91 -5.60 13.07
C ILE A 79 -3.47 -6.16 11.77
N ASP A 80 -4.58 -5.61 11.30
CA ASP A 80 -5.23 -6.06 10.06
C ASP A 80 -4.31 -5.95 8.85
N LEU A 81 -3.44 -4.95 8.83
CA LEU A 81 -2.48 -4.75 7.75
C LEU A 81 -1.18 -5.54 7.93
N GLY A 82 -1.08 -6.33 9.00
CA GLY A 82 0.06 -7.23 9.21
C GLY A 82 1.26 -6.60 9.89
N PHE A 83 1.10 -5.44 10.53
CA PHE A 83 2.20 -4.82 11.27
C PHE A 83 2.35 -5.46 12.64
N LYS A 84 3.60 -5.55 13.11
CA LYS A 84 3.90 -6.15 14.41
C LYS A 84 3.44 -5.29 15.58
N SER A 85 3.38 -3.98 15.39
CA SER A 85 3.00 -3.05 16.44
C SER A 85 2.41 -1.79 15.84
N PRO A 86 1.62 -1.03 16.62
CA PRO A 86 1.14 0.28 16.19
C PRO A 86 2.28 1.24 15.85
N SER A 87 3.42 1.13 16.55
CA SER A 87 4.59 1.98 16.28
C SER A 87 5.19 1.72 14.91
N SER A 88 5.30 0.45 14.51
CA SER A 88 5.78 0.08 13.17
C SER A 88 4.86 0.63 12.10
N PHE A 89 3.56 0.50 12.30
CA PHE A 89 2.55 1.03 11.39
C PHE A 89 2.67 2.55 11.27
N ALA A 90 2.75 3.24 12.41
CA ALA A 90 2.86 4.70 12.42
C ALA A 90 4.08 5.19 11.64
N ARG A 91 5.23 4.52 11.82
CA ARG A 91 6.44 4.87 11.09
C ARG A 91 6.30 4.66 9.59
N ALA A 92 5.67 3.57 9.18
CA ALA A 92 5.44 3.28 7.77
C ALA A 92 4.52 4.33 7.13
N VAL A 93 3.42 4.67 7.81
CA VAL A 93 2.48 5.68 7.33
C VAL A 93 3.16 7.05 7.25
N ARG A 94 3.91 7.43 8.27
CA ARG A 94 4.60 8.71 8.29
C ARG A 94 5.63 8.80 7.16
N ARG A 95 6.35 7.72 6.90
CA ARG A 95 7.32 7.68 5.80
C ARG A 95 6.63 7.81 4.44
N ALA A 96 5.47 7.18 4.28
CA ALA A 96 4.76 7.19 3.01
C ALA A 96 4.01 8.49 2.75
N SER A 97 3.48 9.15 3.78
CA SER A 97 2.56 10.28 3.64
C SER A 97 3.06 11.58 4.27
N GLY A 98 4.03 11.51 5.16
CA GLY A 98 4.48 12.67 5.93
C GLY A 98 3.63 12.98 7.16
N ALA A 99 2.57 12.23 7.41
CA ALA A 99 1.67 12.46 8.54
C ALA A 99 1.49 11.17 9.35
N CYS A 100 1.21 11.30 10.64
CA CYS A 100 0.93 10.13 11.48
C CYS A 100 -0.50 9.62 11.23
N PRO A 101 -0.81 8.35 11.61
CA PRO A 101 -2.14 7.79 11.35
C PRO A 101 -3.31 8.60 11.94
N GLY A 102 -3.12 9.18 13.12
CA GLY A 102 -4.16 9.99 13.74
C GLY A 102 -4.49 11.24 12.94
N GLU A 103 -3.46 11.90 12.42
CA GLU A 103 -3.63 13.07 11.56
C GLU A 103 -4.33 12.69 10.26
N LEU A 104 -3.94 11.56 9.66
CA LEU A 104 -4.57 11.09 8.43
C LEU A 104 -6.03 10.75 8.65
N ARG A 105 -6.38 10.14 9.77
CA ARG A 105 -7.77 9.81 10.08
C ARG A 105 -8.61 11.08 10.15
N THR A 106 -8.12 12.09 10.86
CA THR A 106 -8.80 13.38 10.96
C THR A 106 -9.00 14.01 9.58
N PHE A 107 -7.96 13.98 8.76
CA PHE A 107 -8.04 14.51 7.40
C PHE A 107 -9.13 13.81 6.59
N VAL A 108 -9.16 12.46 6.63
CA VAL A 108 -10.15 11.68 5.88
C VAL A 108 -11.56 11.99 6.35
N GLU A 109 -11.78 12.11 7.66
CA GLU A 109 -13.10 12.42 8.22
C GLU A 109 -13.60 13.81 7.82
N GLU A 110 -12.70 14.78 7.67
CA GLU A 110 -13.04 16.17 7.36
C GLU A 110 -13.11 16.46 5.86
N THR A 111 -12.59 15.57 5.03
CA THR A 111 -12.49 15.80 3.59
C THR A 111 -13.60 15.07 2.85
N PRO A 112 -14.33 15.75 1.93
CA PRO A 112 -15.34 15.08 1.10
C PRO A 112 -14.74 13.92 0.30
N ALA A 113 -15.55 12.88 0.06
CA ALA A 113 -15.09 11.67 -0.62
C ALA A 113 -14.44 11.97 -1.99
N ALA A 114 -14.98 12.94 -2.74
CA ALA A 114 -14.46 13.31 -4.05
C ALA A 114 -13.04 13.88 -3.99
N GLU A 115 -12.69 14.56 -2.89
CA GLU A 115 -11.40 15.20 -2.73
C GLU A 115 -10.35 14.28 -2.12
N ARG A 116 -10.78 13.21 -1.43
CA ARG A 116 -9.86 12.29 -0.76
C ARG A 116 -8.89 11.62 -1.73
N HIS A 117 -9.35 11.32 -2.93
CA HIS A 117 -8.51 10.66 -3.93
C HIS A 117 -7.44 11.56 -4.51
N ALA A 118 -7.70 12.85 -4.61
CA ALA A 118 -6.76 13.78 -5.21
C ALA A 118 -5.67 14.25 -4.26
N THR A 119 -5.90 14.17 -2.96
CA THR A 119 -5.06 14.85 -1.96
C THR A 119 -3.81 14.10 -1.55
N PHE A 120 -3.80 12.78 -1.63
CA PHE A 120 -2.67 11.97 -1.17
C PHE A 120 -1.68 11.60 -2.26
N TYR A 121 -1.95 11.96 -3.48
CA TYR A 121 -1.06 11.63 -4.60
C TYR A 121 -0.69 12.84 -5.45
#